data_b005c2b31ab2f58ba5e3ae392da567ba
#
_entry.id   b005c2b31ab2f58ba5e3ae392da567ba
#
_cell.length_a   1.000
_cell.length_b   1.000
_cell.length_c   1.000
_cell.angle_alpha   90.00
_cell.angle_beta   90.00
_cell.angle_gamma   90.00
#
_symmetry.space_group_name_H-M   'P 1'
#
loop_
_entity.id
_entity.type
_entity.pdbx_description
1 polymer ?
#
loop_
_entity_poly.entity_id
_entity_poly.type
_entity_poly.pdbx_seq_one_letter_code
_entity_poly.pdbx_strand_id
1 'polypeptide(L)'
;MKELNQSDKDYLLDSIRDIKDFPKPGIVFKDITTLLSDAKAYNFLMDHLADRYKNEDIDFIAGIEARGFIFGAALAAKIGNSFVPIRKPGKLPYTTISEKYSLEYGVDEVEIHIDAFKCNKENPKVLLIDDLIATGGTATAAVSLINKSGAQCVEACFLLNLTFLQGDKEIRKTTSVYSVLEIE
;
A
#
# COMPACT_ATOMS: atom_id res chain seq x y z
N MET A 1 -2.02 19.06 -7.41
CA MET A 1 -2.55 18.13 -6.39
C MET A 1 -2.77 18.89 -5.10
N LYS A 2 -3.91 18.71 -4.45
CA LYS A 2 -4.16 19.33 -3.15
C LYS A 2 -3.52 18.43 -2.08
N GLU A 3 -2.42 18.86 -1.50
CA GLU A 3 -1.84 18.18 -0.34
C GLU A 3 -2.73 18.39 0.87
N LEU A 4 -2.76 17.41 1.79
CA LEU A 4 -3.42 17.56 3.07
C LEU A 4 -2.68 18.62 3.88
N ASN A 5 -3.42 19.58 4.42
CA ASN A 5 -2.89 20.51 5.40
C ASN A 5 -2.69 19.82 6.77
N GLN A 6 -2.04 20.49 7.72
CA GLN A 6 -1.74 19.88 9.02
C GLN A 6 -3.01 19.46 9.77
N SER A 7 -4.06 20.28 9.75
CA SER A 7 -5.34 19.97 10.42
C SER A 7 -6.00 18.71 9.83
N ASP A 8 -5.89 18.50 8.51
CA ASP A 8 -6.40 17.30 7.85
C ASP A 8 -5.62 16.06 8.26
N LYS A 9 -4.29 16.18 8.37
CA LYS A 9 -3.41 15.11 8.86
C LYS A 9 -3.69 14.78 10.32
N ASP A 10 -3.82 15.78 11.17
CA ASP A 10 -4.15 15.61 12.59
C ASP A 10 -5.49 14.89 12.75
N TYR A 11 -6.52 15.30 11.98
CA TYR A 11 -7.83 14.64 11.98
C TYR A 11 -7.75 13.15 11.62
N LEU A 12 -6.99 12.80 10.58
CA LEU A 12 -6.79 11.39 10.21
C LEU A 12 -6.01 10.63 11.27
N LEU A 13 -4.97 11.25 11.84
CA LEU A 13 -4.16 10.63 12.88
C LEU A 13 -4.97 10.37 14.16
N ASP A 14 -5.81 11.30 14.57
CA ASP A 14 -6.71 11.17 15.73
C ASP A 14 -7.76 10.07 15.55
N SER A 15 -8.08 9.71 14.29
CA SER A 15 -8.98 8.59 14.00
C SER A 15 -8.32 7.22 14.11
N ILE A 16 -6.99 7.15 14.27
CA ILE A 16 -6.20 5.92 14.39
C ILE A 16 -5.84 5.71 15.86
N ARG A 17 -6.12 4.53 16.38
CA ARG A 17 -5.88 4.21 17.78
C ARG A 17 -4.45 3.73 18.01
N ASP A 18 -3.81 4.29 19.04
CA ASP A 18 -2.52 3.83 19.53
C ASP A 18 -2.70 2.73 20.58
N ILE A 19 -2.06 1.57 20.32
CA ILE A 19 -2.00 0.46 21.28
C ILE A 19 -0.56 0.32 21.74
N LYS A 20 -0.32 0.70 23.00
CA LYS A 20 1.02 0.60 23.60
C LYS A 20 1.37 -0.85 23.90
N ASP A 21 2.67 -1.17 23.80
CA ASP A 21 3.23 -2.46 24.15
C ASP A 21 2.65 -3.65 23.37
N PHE A 22 2.25 -3.45 22.11
CA PHE A 22 1.75 -4.50 21.22
C PHE A 22 2.58 -4.57 19.91
N PRO A 23 2.95 -5.78 19.42
CA PRO A 23 2.82 -7.11 20.05
C PRO A 23 3.87 -7.38 21.13
N LYS A 24 4.78 -6.44 21.37
CA LYS A 24 5.87 -6.54 22.36
C LYS A 24 6.03 -5.23 23.12
N PRO A 25 6.53 -5.26 24.38
CA PRO A 25 6.84 -4.05 25.15
C PRO A 25 7.71 -3.06 24.34
N GLY A 26 7.40 -1.77 24.44
CA GLY A 26 8.07 -0.67 23.74
C GLY A 26 7.60 -0.39 22.33
N ILE A 27 6.71 -1.19 21.76
CA ILE A 27 6.11 -0.94 20.44
C ILE A 27 4.76 -0.24 20.62
N VAL A 28 4.54 0.84 19.86
CA VAL A 28 3.23 1.48 19.73
C VAL A 28 2.63 1.05 18.38
N PHE A 29 1.64 0.18 18.46
CA PHE A 29 0.94 -0.32 17.26
C PHE A 29 -0.14 0.67 16.83
N LYS A 30 -0.16 1.03 15.56
CA LYS A 30 -1.17 1.90 14.95
C LYS A 30 -2.35 1.05 14.45
N ASP A 31 -3.42 1.04 15.21
CA ASP A 31 -4.64 0.31 14.88
C ASP A 31 -5.56 1.15 14.00
N ILE A 32 -5.57 0.83 12.71
CA ILE A 32 -6.40 1.52 11.72
C ILE A 32 -7.88 1.10 11.78
N THR A 33 -8.26 0.12 12.58
CA THR A 33 -9.66 -0.35 12.62
C THR A 33 -10.63 0.72 13.10
N THR A 34 -10.17 1.64 13.94
CA THR A 34 -10.95 2.80 14.38
C THR A 34 -11.21 3.79 13.23
N LEU A 35 -10.22 4.06 12.38
CA LEU A 35 -10.39 4.83 11.15
C LEU A 35 -11.36 4.14 10.19
N LEU A 36 -11.24 2.83 10.01
CA LEU A 36 -12.13 2.07 9.13
C LEU A 36 -13.59 2.04 9.62
N SER A 37 -13.80 2.10 10.94
CA SER A 37 -15.14 2.14 11.55
C SER A 37 -15.74 3.56 11.63
N ASP A 38 -14.95 4.60 11.40
CA ASP A 38 -15.44 5.98 11.25
C ASP A 38 -15.69 6.28 9.77
N ALA A 39 -16.95 6.27 9.37
CA ALA A 39 -17.33 6.51 7.98
C ALA A 39 -16.88 7.88 7.46
N LYS A 40 -16.78 8.91 8.32
CA LYS A 40 -16.33 10.26 7.91
C LYS A 40 -14.83 10.27 7.65
N ALA A 41 -14.03 9.74 8.58
CA ALA A 41 -12.59 9.68 8.44
C ALA A 41 -12.17 8.80 7.26
N TYR A 42 -12.79 7.62 7.11
CA TYR A 42 -12.52 6.73 6.00
C TYR A 42 -12.88 7.35 4.63
N ASN A 43 -14.07 7.94 4.49
CA ASN A 43 -14.44 8.62 3.25
C ASN A 43 -13.53 9.82 2.96
N PHE A 44 -13.17 10.61 3.97
CA PHE A 44 -12.25 11.74 3.80
C PHE A 44 -10.90 11.29 3.24
N LEU A 45 -10.32 10.21 3.81
CA LEU A 45 -9.08 9.60 3.30
C LEU A 45 -9.25 9.13 1.85
N MET A 46 -10.34 8.41 1.55
CA MET A 46 -10.58 7.87 0.21
C MET A 46 -10.86 8.96 -0.82
N ASP A 47 -11.50 10.07 -0.43
CA ASP A 47 -11.69 11.24 -1.29
C ASP A 47 -10.36 11.91 -1.63
N HIS A 48 -9.48 12.06 -0.63
CA HIS A 48 -8.14 12.59 -0.83
C HIS A 48 -7.33 11.73 -1.81
N LEU A 49 -7.30 10.40 -1.61
CA LEU A 49 -6.60 9.49 -2.51
C LEU A 49 -7.20 9.49 -3.92
N ALA A 50 -8.51 9.52 -4.03
CA ALA A 50 -9.18 9.60 -5.33
C ALA A 50 -8.83 10.92 -6.06
N ASP A 51 -8.84 12.04 -5.37
CA ASP A 51 -8.47 13.34 -5.94
C ASP A 51 -6.99 13.39 -6.38
N ARG A 52 -6.12 12.67 -5.65
CA ARG A 52 -4.72 12.54 -6.03
C ARG A 52 -4.53 11.75 -7.31
N TYR A 53 -5.24 10.63 -7.46
CA TYR A 53 -4.93 9.62 -8.49
C TYR A 53 -5.89 9.60 -9.69
N LYS A 54 -7.07 10.21 -9.64
CA LYS A 54 -8.10 10.14 -10.71
C LYS A 54 -7.65 10.65 -12.08
N ASN A 55 -6.63 11.52 -12.14
CA ASN A 55 -6.11 12.08 -13.39
C ASN A 55 -4.69 11.57 -13.70
N GLU A 56 -4.17 10.65 -12.90
CA GLU A 56 -2.87 10.05 -13.15
C GLU A 56 -3.01 8.91 -14.17
N ASP A 57 -1.97 8.70 -14.97
CA ASP A 57 -1.93 7.61 -15.95
C ASP A 57 -1.60 6.29 -15.22
N ILE A 58 -2.61 5.72 -14.57
CA ILE A 58 -2.56 4.47 -13.82
C ILE A 58 -3.53 3.48 -14.47
N ASP A 59 -3.06 2.27 -14.78
CA ASP A 59 -3.88 1.21 -15.37
C ASP A 59 -4.45 0.26 -14.31
N PHE A 60 -3.67 -0.01 -13.27
CA PHE A 60 -4.02 -0.94 -12.19
C PHE A 60 -3.67 -0.39 -10.83
N ILE A 61 -4.45 -0.78 -9.83
CA ILE A 61 -4.12 -0.61 -8.42
C ILE A 61 -3.83 -1.98 -7.83
N ALA A 62 -2.65 -2.16 -7.26
CA ALA A 62 -2.25 -3.38 -6.58
C ALA A 62 -2.25 -3.17 -5.07
N GLY A 63 -2.93 -4.02 -4.33
CA GLY A 63 -2.99 -3.96 -2.85
C GLY A 63 -2.29 -5.14 -2.20
N ILE A 64 -1.55 -4.91 -1.11
CA ILE A 64 -0.88 -5.97 -0.35
C ILE A 64 -1.86 -6.58 0.67
N GLU A 65 -1.87 -7.90 0.76
CA GLU A 65 -2.66 -8.65 1.76
C GLU A 65 -2.22 -8.30 3.19
N ALA A 66 -3.14 -8.02 4.11
CA ALA A 66 -4.59 -8.01 3.91
C ALA A 66 -5.15 -6.58 3.91
N ARG A 67 -4.53 -5.64 4.67
CA ARG A 67 -5.09 -4.31 4.92
C ARG A 67 -4.98 -3.39 3.71
N GLY A 68 -3.96 -3.58 2.87
CA GLY A 68 -3.84 -2.88 1.58
C GLY A 68 -5.01 -3.13 0.63
N PHE A 69 -5.70 -4.28 0.75
CA PHE A 69 -6.90 -4.56 -0.05
C PHE A 69 -8.04 -3.61 0.23
N ILE A 70 -8.20 -3.18 1.47
CA ILE A 70 -9.29 -2.29 1.89
C ILE A 70 -9.18 -0.96 1.16
N PHE A 71 -8.00 -0.37 1.15
CA PHE A 71 -7.74 0.92 0.49
C PHE A 71 -7.64 0.77 -1.02
N GLY A 72 -6.94 -0.27 -1.49
CA GLY A 72 -6.73 -0.50 -2.92
C GLY A 72 -8.01 -0.79 -3.68
N ALA A 73 -8.87 -1.67 -3.17
CA ALA A 73 -10.15 -1.98 -3.80
C ALA A 73 -11.13 -0.79 -3.77
N ALA A 74 -11.17 -0.07 -2.65
CA ALA A 74 -12.02 1.13 -2.54
C ALA A 74 -11.55 2.25 -3.48
N LEU A 75 -10.24 2.49 -3.59
CA LEU A 75 -9.68 3.47 -4.50
C LEU A 75 -9.94 3.08 -5.95
N ALA A 76 -9.69 1.82 -6.33
CA ALA A 76 -9.93 1.33 -7.68
C ALA A 76 -11.38 1.54 -8.11
N ALA A 77 -12.34 1.15 -7.26
CA ALA A 77 -13.76 1.36 -7.53
C ALA A 77 -14.12 2.85 -7.65
N LYS A 78 -13.50 3.71 -6.84
CA LYS A 78 -13.79 5.16 -6.79
C LYS A 78 -13.28 5.92 -8.01
N ILE A 79 -12.15 5.51 -8.58
CA ILE A 79 -11.55 6.18 -9.75
C ILE A 79 -11.70 5.40 -11.07
N GLY A 80 -12.35 4.22 -11.04
CA GLY A 80 -12.64 3.42 -12.23
C GLY A 80 -11.47 2.59 -12.76
N ASN A 81 -10.52 2.22 -11.89
CA ASN A 81 -9.37 1.37 -12.24
C ASN A 81 -9.60 -0.09 -11.85
N SER A 82 -8.78 -0.99 -12.42
CA SER A 82 -8.74 -2.41 -12.03
C SER A 82 -7.96 -2.60 -10.73
N PHE A 83 -8.36 -3.60 -9.93
CA PHE A 83 -7.67 -3.97 -8.69
C PHE A 83 -6.99 -5.33 -8.82
N VAL A 84 -5.74 -5.43 -8.36
CA VAL A 84 -4.94 -6.67 -8.33
C VAL A 84 -4.50 -6.96 -6.90
N PRO A 85 -4.84 -8.14 -6.34
CA PRO A 85 -4.39 -8.54 -5.01
C PRO A 85 -2.97 -9.11 -5.05
N ILE A 86 -2.07 -8.60 -4.20
CA ILE A 86 -0.78 -9.21 -3.89
C ILE A 86 -0.95 -10.00 -2.61
N ARG A 87 -0.67 -11.32 -2.63
CA ARG A 87 -1.03 -12.22 -1.54
C ARG A 87 0.15 -12.99 -0.97
N LYS A 88 -0.07 -13.56 0.21
CA LYS A 88 0.83 -14.57 0.79
C LYS A 88 0.75 -15.88 0.01
N PRO A 89 1.81 -16.71 0.00
CA PRO A 89 1.87 -17.95 -0.77
C PRO A 89 0.69 -18.88 -0.54
N GLY A 90 0.22 -19.50 -1.62
CA GLY A 90 -0.85 -20.49 -1.57
C GLY A 90 -2.26 -19.91 -1.38
N LYS A 91 -2.43 -18.60 -1.51
CA LYS A 91 -3.74 -17.93 -1.41
C LYS A 91 -4.39 -17.67 -2.76
N LEU A 92 -3.64 -17.81 -3.85
CA LEU A 92 -4.13 -17.63 -5.22
C LEU A 92 -4.27 -18.98 -5.90
N PRO A 93 -5.44 -19.28 -6.53
CA PRO A 93 -5.75 -20.63 -7.03
C PRO A 93 -5.20 -20.94 -8.44
N TYR A 94 -4.60 -19.97 -9.13
CA TYR A 94 -4.05 -20.10 -10.47
C TYR A 94 -2.51 -20.00 -10.45
N THR A 95 -1.87 -20.10 -11.62
CA THR A 95 -0.41 -19.96 -11.74
C THR A 95 0.04 -18.58 -11.24
N THR A 96 0.98 -18.60 -10.33
CA THR A 96 1.53 -17.39 -9.70
C THR A 96 3.00 -17.22 -10.03
N ILE A 97 3.47 -15.97 -9.92
CA ILE A 97 4.87 -15.64 -9.75
C ILE A 97 5.04 -15.05 -8.35
N SER A 98 6.20 -15.25 -7.76
CA SER A 98 6.46 -14.85 -6.38
C SER A 98 7.77 -14.10 -6.20
N GLU A 99 7.86 -13.36 -5.11
CA GLU A 99 9.05 -12.66 -4.66
C GLU A 99 9.26 -12.87 -3.17
N LYS A 100 10.49 -13.30 -2.81
CA LYS A 100 10.92 -13.51 -1.43
C LYS A 100 11.60 -12.27 -0.88
N TYR A 101 11.41 -12.02 0.40
CA TYR A 101 12.09 -10.94 1.11
C TYR A 101 12.50 -11.36 2.50
N SER A 102 13.61 -10.77 2.98
CA SER A 102 14.13 -11.03 4.31
C SER A 102 13.34 -10.25 5.36
N LEU A 103 13.03 -10.91 6.46
CA LEU A 103 12.56 -10.31 7.71
C LEU A 103 13.71 -10.27 8.71
N GLU A 104 13.53 -9.57 9.84
CA GLU A 104 14.51 -9.64 10.96
C GLU A 104 14.71 -11.09 11.42
N TYR A 105 13.66 -11.91 11.34
CA TYR A 105 13.69 -13.33 11.70
C TYR A 105 13.04 -14.18 10.61
N GLY A 106 13.81 -14.52 9.56
CA GLY A 106 13.36 -15.43 8.50
C GLY A 106 13.18 -14.79 7.14
N VAL A 107 12.50 -15.52 6.27
CA VAL A 107 12.15 -15.11 4.90
C VAL A 107 10.65 -15.20 4.76
N ASP A 108 10.04 -14.21 4.16
CA ASP A 108 8.62 -14.22 3.80
C ASP A 108 8.49 -14.02 2.29
N GLU A 109 7.30 -14.21 1.74
CA GLU A 109 7.07 -14.24 0.30
C GLU A 109 5.72 -13.60 -0.04
N VAL A 110 5.65 -12.97 -1.20
CA VAL A 110 4.40 -12.47 -1.80
C VAL A 110 4.27 -12.99 -3.22
N GLU A 111 3.02 -13.17 -3.67
CA GLU A 111 2.72 -13.70 -5.00
C GLU A 111 1.59 -12.91 -5.67
N ILE A 112 1.59 -12.93 -7.01
CA ILE A 112 0.50 -12.49 -7.88
C ILE A 112 0.24 -13.53 -8.96
N HIS A 113 -0.94 -13.49 -9.60
CA HIS A 113 -1.18 -14.28 -10.80
C HIS A 113 -0.25 -13.86 -11.93
N ILE A 114 0.20 -14.80 -12.73
CA ILE A 114 1.13 -14.54 -13.86
C ILE A 114 0.53 -13.59 -14.91
N ASP A 115 -0.78 -13.51 -14.98
CA ASP A 115 -1.55 -12.68 -15.90
C ASP A 115 -2.23 -11.47 -15.21
N ALA A 116 -1.78 -11.12 -13.99
CA ALA A 116 -2.40 -10.11 -13.14
C ALA A 116 -2.57 -8.73 -13.80
N PHE A 117 -1.59 -8.31 -14.61
CA PHE A 117 -1.58 -7.01 -15.28
C PHE A 117 -1.79 -7.10 -16.80
N LYS A 118 -2.42 -8.19 -17.26
CA LYS A 118 -2.69 -8.37 -18.68
C LYS A 118 -3.70 -7.35 -19.20
N CYS A 119 -3.27 -6.52 -20.14
CA CYS A 119 -4.11 -5.55 -20.85
C CYS A 119 -3.55 -5.30 -22.27
N ASN A 120 -4.15 -4.36 -23.01
CA ASN A 120 -3.72 -4.00 -24.38
C ASN A 120 -2.56 -2.98 -24.42
N LYS A 121 -1.87 -2.77 -23.28
CA LYS A 121 -0.72 -1.87 -23.18
C LYS A 121 0.55 -2.68 -22.91
N GLU A 122 1.66 -2.23 -23.47
CA GLU A 122 2.99 -2.63 -23.05
C GLU A 122 3.39 -1.86 -21.78
N ASN A 123 3.95 -2.56 -20.79
CA ASN A 123 4.36 -1.99 -19.49
C ASN A 123 3.24 -1.18 -18.79
N PRO A 124 2.09 -1.81 -18.47
CA PRO A 124 1.00 -1.12 -17.81
C PRO A 124 1.46 -0.51 -16.47
N LYS A 125 0.94 0.67 -16.15
CA LYS A 125 1.30 1.43 -14.96
C LYS A 125 0.48 1.01 -13.76
N VAL A 126 1.17 0.72 -12.67
CA VAL A 126 0.58 0.19 -11.44
C VAL A 126 0.86 1.10 -10.25
N LEU A 127 -0.18 1.48 -9.53
CA LEU A 127 -0.10 2.05 -8.19
C LEU A 127 -0.12 0.91 -7.17
N LEU A 128 0.95 0.78 -6.38
CA LEU A 128 0.95 -0.10 -5.21
C LEU A 128 0.33 0.62 -4.02
N ILE A 129 -0.51 -0.05 -3.23
CA ILE A 129 -1.09 0.53 -2.03
C ILE A 129 -1.05 -0.45 -0.85
N ASP A 130 -0.71 0.08 0.33
CA ASP A 130 -0.83 -0.61 1.62
C ASP A 130 -1.18 0.39 2.73
N ASP A 131 -1.54 -0.12 3.89
CA ASP A 131 -1.88 0.73 5.03
C ASP A 131 -0.64 1.31 5.72
N LEU A 132 0.45 0.57 5.81
CA LEU A 132 1.62 0.98 6.57
C LEU A 132 2.92 0.51 5.93
N ILE A 133 3.92 1.38 5.93
CA ILE A 133 5.30 1.00 5.68
C ILE A 133 6.13 1.10 6.97
N ALA A 134 6.73 -0.03 7.35
CA ALA A 134 7.65 -0.15 8.49
C ALA A 134 9.09 -0.31 8.00
N THR A 135 9.62 -1.53 7.94
CA THR A 135 10.96 -1.82 7.42
C THR A 135 11.04 -1.84 5.88
N GLY A 136 9.90 -1.86 5.19
CA GLY A 136 9.80 -1.79 3.75
C GLY A 136 10.01 -3.12 3.00
N GLY A 137 10.33 -4.21 3.67
CA GLY A 137 10.64 -5.49 3.03
C GLY A 137 9.51 -6.00 2.14
N THR A 138 8.28 -6.08 2.67
CA THR A 138 7.09 -6.52 1.92
C THR A 138 6.80 -5.62 0.73
N ALA A 139 6.86 -4.31 0.92
CA ALA A 139 6.57 -3.33 -0.11
C ALA A 139 7.64 -3.35 -1.22
N THR A 140 8.93 -3.49 -0.87
CA THR A 140 10.02 -3.66 -1.85
C THR A 140 9.82 -4.93 -2.68
N ALA A 141 9.46 -6.05 -2.05
CA ALA A 141 9.16 -7.29 -2.75
C ALA A 141 7.94 -7.14 -3.70
N ALA A 142 6.90 -6.44 -3.24
CA ALA A 142 5.72 -6.16 -4.06
C ALA A 142 6.06 -5.31 -5.30
N VAL A 143 6.88 -4.26 -5.15
CA VAL A 143 7.37 -3.43 -6.27
C VAL A 143 8.19 -4.27 -7.25
N SER A 144 9.12 -5.09 -6.73
CA SER A 144 9.92 -6.02 -7.55
C SER A 144 9.03 -6.99 -8.33
N LEU A 145 8.03 -7.56 -7.68
CA LEU A 145 7.10 -8.52 -8.27
C LEU A 145 6.26 -7.89 -9.39
N ILE A 146 5.74 -6.67 -9.19
CA ILE A 146 5.03 -5.91 -10.22
C ILE A 146 5.93 -5.71 -11.44
N ASN A 147 7.16 -5.24 -11.24
CA ASN A 147 8.09 -4.96 -12.33
C ASN A 147 8.51 -6.25 -13.07
N LYS A 148 8.72 -7.37 -12.36
CA LYS A 148 9.01 -8.69 -12.95
C LYS A 148 7.85 -9.27 -13.76
N SER A 149 6.61 -8.84 -13.49
CA SER A 149 5.42 -9.29 -14.24
C SER A 149 5.23 -8.59 -15.59
N GLY A 150 6.13 -7.66 -15.96
CA GLY A 150 6.04 -6.88 -17.19
C GLY A 150 5.19 -5.61 -17.06
N ALA A 151 4.82 -5.23 -15.82
CA ALA A 151 4.21 -3.95 -15.50
C ALA A 151 5.24 -2.98 -14.91
N GLN A 152 4.86 -1.72 -14.72
CA GLN A 152 5.70 -0.70 -14.07
C GLN A 152 5.02 -0.21 -12.81
N CYS A 153 5.62 -0.41 -11.63
CA CYS A 153 5.18 0.26 -10.42
C CYS A 153 5.58 1.74 -10.50
N VAL A 154 4.63 2.64 -10.65
CA VAL A 154 4.89 4.08 -10.82
C VAL A 154 4.93 4.83 -9.50
N GLU A 155 4.16 4.39 -8.51
CA GLU A 155 4.20 4.92 -7.15
C GLU A 155 3.77 3.83 -6.15
N ALA A 156 4.36 3.86 -4.95
CA ALA A 156 3.91 3.10 -3.80
C ALA A 156 3.26 4.07 -2.80
N CYS A 157 1.99 3.83 -2.47
CA CYS A 157 1.17 4.67 -1.60
C CYS A 157 0.91 3.98 -0.26
N PHE A 158 1.15 4.69 0.83
CA PHE A 158 0.90 4.20 2.19
C PHE A 158 0.04 5.18 2.97
N LEU A 159 -0.86 4.68 3.82
CA LEU A 159 -1.55 5.54 4.77
C LEU A 159 -0.56 6.05 5.82
N LEU A 160 0.28 5.16 6.37
CA LEU A 160 1.25 5.46 7.42
C LEU A 160 2.67 5.12 6.98
N ASN A 161 3.61 6.02 7.22
CA ASN A 161 5.05 5.76 7.12
C ASN A 161 5.69 5.89 8.51
N LEU A 162 6.26 4.81 9.03
CA LEU A 162 7.08 4.83 10.25
C LEU A 162 8.50 5.30 9.88
N THR A 163 8.70 6.62 9.84
CA THR A 163 9.92 7.24 9.26
C THR A 163 11.18 6.84 9.99
N PHE A 164 11.11 6.57 11.30
CA PHE A 164 12.23 6.11 12.11
C PHE A 164 12.78 4.74 11.68
N LEU A 165 11.98 3.91 10.97
CA LEU A 165 12.43 2.62 10.42
C LEU A 165 13.03 2.73 9.02
N GLN A 166 12.86 3.88 8.35
CA GLN A 166 13.44 4.20 7.05
C GLN A 166 13.14 3.18 5.93
N GLY A 167 11.98 2.49 6.02
CA GLY A 167 11.61 1.42 5.09
C GLY A 167 11.34 1.87 3.67
N ASP A 168 11.06 3.15 3.46
CA ASP A 168 10.81 3.75 2.16
C ASP A 168 12.09 3.99 1.34
N LYS A 169 13.28 4.02 1.98
CA LYS A 169 14.56 4.32 1.32
C LYS A 169 14.88 3.37 0.16
N GLU A 170 14.63 2.08 0.35
CA GLU A 170 14.93 1.08 -0.68
C GLU A 170 13.95 1.19 -1.85
N ILE A 171 12.68 1.39 -1.57
CA ILE A 171 11.62 1.53 -2.58
C ILE A 171 11.86 2.79 -3.44
N ARG A 172 12.28 3.90 -2.83
CA ARG A 172 12.58 5.16 -3.52
C ARG A 172 13.72 5.06 -4.55
N LYS A 173 14.49 3.97 -4.56
CA LYS A 173 15.48 3.72 -5.62
C LYS A 173 14.85 3.26 -6.93
N THR A 174 13.64 2.73 -6.88
CA THR A 174 12.97 2.09 -8.01
C THR A 174 11.64 2.74 -8.40
N THR A 175 10.94 3.34 -7.45
CA THR A 175 9.65 4.01 -7.68
C THR A 175 9.45 5.17 -6.71
N SER A 176 8.50 6.07 -7.02
CA SER A 176 8.11 7.12 -6.08
C SER A 176 7.34 6.53 -4.89
N VAL A 177 7.42 7.22 -3.75
CA VAL A 177 6.68 6.85 -2.54
C VAL A 177 5.89 8.04 -2.04
N TYR A 178 4.60 7.85 -1.86
CA TYR A 178 3.71 8.78 -1.21
C TYR A 178 3.18 8.19 0.09
N SER A 179 3.21 8.99 1.16
CA SER A 179 2.61 8.62 2.45
C SER A 179 1.66 9.72 2.88
N VAL A 180 0.45 9.32 3.30
CA VAL A 180 -0.57 10.28 3.76
C VAL A 180 -0.15 10.88 5.10
N LEU A 181 0.35 10.04 6.01
CA LEU A 181 0.81 10.41 7.35
C LEU A 181 2.22 9.88 7.59
N GLU A 182 3.04 10.68 8.24
CA GLU A 182 4.39 10.31 8.68
C GLU A 182 4.43 10.26 10.19
N ILE A 183 4.96 9.17 10.75
CA ILE A 183 5.11 8.92 12.19
C ILE A 183 6.61 8.91 12.50
N GLU A 184 7.01 9.85 13.35
CA GLU A 184 8.39 10.04 13.85
C GLU A 184 8.68 9.21 15.11
#